data_2273a0d6ce7268df0fd66af5cc3e0a5e
#
_entry.id   2273a0d6ce7268df0fd66af5cc3e0a5e
#
_cell.length_a   1.000
_cell.length_b   1.000
_cell.length_c   1.000
_cell.angle_alpha   90.00
_cell.angle_beta   90.00
_cell.angle_gamma   90.00
#
_symmetry.space_group_name_H-M   'P 1'
#
loop_
_entity.id
_entity.type
_entity.pdbx_description
1 polymer ?
#
loop_
_entity_poly.entity_id
_entity_poly.type
_entity_poly.pdbx_seq_one_letter_code
_entity_poly.pdbx_strand_id
1 'polypeptide(L)'
;SLRFGPLTEPRNRYLFAGVVRGVGDYGNCIGVPTLGGEVGFADGYSGNPLVNAMCVGILREADLATARAHGVGNVLLNVGAKTGRDGIHGASFASEELSEKSEARRPQVQVGDPFTEKLLLEASLELITSKLIVAIQDMGAAGLTSSSAEMAARGGVGVEIDTGLVPTREAGMAPYEILLSGS
;
A
#
# COMPACT_ATOMS: atom_id res chain seq x y z
N SER A 1 12.06 10.43 6.11
CA SER A 1 12.80 10.52 7.37
C SER A 1 13.02 9.13 7.95
N LEU A 2 14.26 8.79 8.23
CA LEU A 2 14.67 7.48 8.73
C LEU A 2 15.32 7.62 10.10
N ARG A 3 15.01 6.70 11.03
CA ARG A 3 15.66 6.64 12.36
C ARG A 3 16.07 5.21 12.65
N PHE A 4 17.29 5.04 13.12
CA PHE A 4 17.89 3.74 13.44
C PHE A 4 18.64 3.80 14.76
N GLY A 5 18.89 2.63 15.35
CA GLY A 5 19.85 2.49 16.41
C GLY A 5 21.30 2.71 15.92
N PRO A 6 22.28 2.79 16.84
CA PRO A 6 23.70 2.98 16.49
C PRO A 6 24.19 1.91 15.51
N LEU A 7 24.92 2.33 14.48
CA LEU A 7 25.46 1.41 13.47
C LEU A 7 26.66 0.57 13.98
N THR A 8 27.07 0.75 15.21
CA THR A 8 28.01 -0.15 15.90
C THR A 8 27.45 -1.55 16.07
N GLU A 9 26.13 -1.68 16.15
CA GLU A 9 25.42 -2.95 16.26
C GLU A 9 25.17 -3.59 14.90
N PRO A 10 25.54 -4.88 14.70
CA PRO A 10 25.37 -5.57 13.41
C PRO A 10 23.91 -5.60 12.91
N ARG A 11 22.95 -5.79 13.82
CA ARG A 11 21.52 -5.80 13.47
C ARG A 11 21.04 -4.45 12.93
N ASN A 12 21.45 -3.35 13.54
CA ASN A 12 21.09 -2.01 13.09
C ASN A 12 21.69 -1.70 11.72
N ARG A 13 22.92 -2.13 11.45
CA ARG A 13 23.54 -2.04 10.10
C ARG A 13 22.74 -2.81 9.06
N TYR A 14 22.33 -4.03 9.39
CA TYR A 14 21.53 -4.86 8.49
C TYR A 14 20.19 -4.18 8.17
N LEU A 15 19.47 -3.71 9.19
CA LEU A 15 18.20 -3.01 9.02
C LEU A 15 18.36 -1.72 8.21
N PHE A 16 19.38 -0.93 8.51
CA PHE A 16 19.69 0.30 7.76
C PHE A 16 19.94 0.02 6.28
N ALA A 17 20.81 -0.92 5.97
CA ALA A 17 21.12 -1.28 4.59
C ALA A 17 19.88 -1.81 3.84
N GLY A 18 19.07 -2.65 4.50
CA GLY A 18 17.84 -3.20 3.92
C GLY A 18 16.79 -2.13 3.63
N VAL A 19 16.57 -1.20 4.56
CA VAL A 19 15.60 -0.10 4.39
C VAL A 19 16.04 0.85 3.29
N VAL A 20 17.29 1.29 3.30
CA VAL A 20 17.82 2.21 2.27
C VAL A 20 17.71 1.59 0.89
N ARG A 21 18.08 0.30 0.76
CA ARG A 21 17.96 -0.45 -0.48
C ARG A 21 16.49 -0.55 -0.90
N GLY A 22 15.57 -0.95 0.01
CA GLY A 22 14.16 -1.13 -0.30
C GLY A 22 13.51 0.15 -0.81
N VAL A 23 13.75 1.29 -0.16
CA VAL A 23 13.23 2.59 -0.60
C VAL A 23 13.81 2.99 -1.96
N GLY A 24 15.13 2.85 -2.14
CA GLY A 24 15.80 3.24 -3.39
C GLY A 24 15.43 2.36 -4.57
N ASP A 25 15.46 1.05 -4.40
CA ASP A 25 15.15 0.09 -5.46
C ASP A 25 13.68 0.17 -5.89
N TYR A 26 12.75 0.32 -4.93
CA TYR A 26 11.33 0.47 -5.22
C TYR A 26 11.06 1.73 -6.04
N GLY A 27 11.54 2.89 -5.58
CA GLY A 27 11.39 4.15 -6.30
C GLY A 27 11.99 4.09 -7.70
N ASN A 28 13.17 3.49 -7.84
CA ASN A 28 13.83 3.31 -9.13
C ASN A 28 13.01 2.43 -10.09
N CYS A 29 12.43 1.34 -9.61
CA CYS A 29 11.62 0.43 -10.43
C CYS A 29 10.33 1.10 -10.95
N ILE A 30 9.67 1.93 -10.15
CA ILE A 30 8.47 2.67 -10.58
C ILE A 30 8.81 3.94 -11.39
N GLY A 31 10.08 4.29 -11.51
CA GLY A 31 10.56 5.45 -12.25
C GLY A 31 10.41 6.78 -11.52
N VAL A 32 10.35 6.74 -10.17
CA VAL A 32 10.30 7.93 -9.31
C VAL A 32 11.67 8.13 -8.67
N PRO A 33 12.38 9.24 -8.92
CA PRO A 33 13.70 9.47 -8.37
C PRO A 33 13.65 9.69 -6.86
N THR A 34 14.56 9.03 -6.13
CA THR A 34 14.79 9.29 -4.72
C THR A 34 15.65 10.54 -4.57
N LEU A 35 15.04 11.66 -4.23
CA LEU A 35 15.73 12.97 -4.21
C LEU A 35 16.56 13.19 -2.95
N GLY A 36 16.12 12.66 -1.80
CA GLY A 36 16.82 12.87 -0.54
C GLY A 36 15.93 12.62 0.68
N GLY A 37 16.45 13.04 1.81
CA GLY A 37 15.78 12.89 3.11
C GLY A 37 16.78 13.10 4.24
N GLU A 38 16.38 12.71 5.44
CA GLU A 38 17.23 12.74 6.62
C GLU A 38 17.34 11.38 7.28
N VAL A 39 18.47 11.12 7.87
CA VAL A 39 18.74 9.91 8.66
C VAL A 39 19.25 10.31 10.03
N GLY A 40 18.70 9.76 11.09
CA GLY A 40 19.16 9.96 12.46
C GLY A 40 19.40 8.62 13.17
N PHE A 41 20.30 8.64 14.15
CA PHE A 41 20.67 7.46 14.92
C PHE A 41 20.51 7.76 16.41
N ALA A 42 19.80 6.88 17.13
CA ALA A 42 19.68 6.95 18.59
C ALA A 42 19.34 5.55 19.14
N ASP A 43 19.75 5.28 20.39
CA ASP A 43 19.62 3.97 21.02
C ASP A 43 18.17 3.47 21.06
N GLY A 44 17.20 4.37 21.24
CA GLY A 44 15.78 4.05 21.28
C GLY A 44 15.20 3.44 20.00
N TYR A 45 15.94 3.47 18.88
CA TYR A 45 15.55 2.84 17.60
C TYR A 45 16.29 1.55 17.33
N SER A 46 17.05 1.01 18.30
CA SER A 46 17.74 -0.26 18.15
C SER A 46 16.74 -1.39 17.96
N GLY A 47 16.92 -2.16 16.86
CA GLY A 47 16.04 -3.29 16.53
C GLY A 47 14.66 -2.94 15.96
N ASN A 48 14.17 -1.72 16.16
CA ASN A 48 12.89 -1.25 15.64
C ASN A 48 13.01 0.14 15.00
N PRO A 49 13.50 0.23 13.76
CA PRO A 49 13.73 1.51 13.09
C PRO A 49 12.41 2.21 12.73
N LEU A 50 12.44 3.53 12.70
CA LEU A 50 11.38 4.33 12.11
C LEU A 50 11.67 4.56 10.63
N VAL A 51 10.73 4.19 9.79
CA VAL A 51 10.79 4.40 8.33
C VAL A 51 9.58 5.21 7.91
N ASN A 52 9.84 6.43 7.43
CA ASN A 52 8.81 7.33 6.94
C ASN A 52 9.21 7.81 5.54
N ALA A 53 8.59 7.23 4.52
CA ALA A 53 8.79 7.60 3.12
C ALA A 53 7.65 8.52 2.65
N MET A 54 7.96 9.43 1.74
CA MET A 54 7.00 10.34 1.13
C MET A 54 7.22 10.36 -0.38
N CYS A 55 6.13 10.28 -1.14
CA CYS A 55 6.11 10.51 -2.57
C CYS A 55 5.39 11.83 -2.85
N VAL A 56 5.95 12.65 -3.74
CA VAL A 56 5.39 13.95 -4.11
C VAL A 56 5.16 13.99 -5.61
N GLY A 57 3.95 14.38 -6.01
CA GLY A 57 3.57 14.56 -7.40
C GLY A 57 3.02 15.96 -7.65
N ILE A 58 2.96 16.36 -8.92
CA ILE A 58 2.34 17.62 -9.36
C ILE A 58 1.23 17.27 -10.34
N LEU A 59 0.06 17.87 -10.14
CA LEU A 59 -1.09 17.70 -11.03
C LEU A 59 -1.75 19.06 -11.31
N ARG A 60 -2.55 19.12 -12.36
CA ARG A 60 -3.42 20.26 -12.61
C ARG A 60 -4.69 20.09 -11.77
N GLU A 61 -5.25 21.19 -11.26
CA GLU A 61 -6.48 21.14 -10.48
C GLU A 61 -7.64 20.46 -11.25
N ALA A 62 -7.71 20.66 -12.56
CA ALA A 62 -8.70 20.02 -13.42
C ALA A 62 -8.57 18.50 -13.55
N ASP A 63 -7.41 17.95 -13.18
CA ASP A 63 -7.11 16.52 -13.23
C ASP A 63 -7.16 15.87 -11.84
N LEU A 64 -7.59 16.62 -10.83
CA LEU A 64 -7.77 16.09 -9.49
C LEU A 64 -8.88 15.04 -9.49
N ALA A 65 -8.51 13.81 -9.22
CA ALA A 65 -9.43 12.71 -8.92
C ALA A 65 -9.56 12.55 -7.41
N THR A 66 -10.75 12.30 -6.93
CA THR A 66 -11.02 12.13 -5.50
C THR A 66 -11.63 10.76 -5.22
N ALA A 67 -11.59 10.36 -3.96
CA ALA A 67 -12.20 9.12 -3.49
C ALA A 67 -13.70 9.26 -3.17
N ARG A 68 -14.43 10.07 -3.91
CA ARG A 68 -15.85 10.34 -3.68
C ARG A 68 -16.71 9.64 -4.70
N ALA A 69 -17.18 8.43 -4.37
CA ALA A 69 -18.06 7.67 -5.26
C ALA A 69 -19.42 8.36 -5.43
N HIS A 70 -19.94 8.41 -6.66
CA HIS A 70 -21.27 8.91 -6.96
C HIS A 70 -21.83 8.23 -8.20
N GLY A 71 -23.14 8.38 -8.41
CA GLY A 71 -23.86 7.78 -9.55
C GLY A 71 -24.29 6.34 -9.26
N VAL A 72 -25.56 6.18 -8.93
CA VAL A 72 -26.17 4.84 -8.72
C VAL A 72 -26.09 4.05 -10.02
N GLY A 73 -25.61 2.81 -9.93
CA GLY A 73 -25.40 1.93 -11.08
C GLY A 73 -23.99 1.99 -11.69
N ASN A 74 -23.12 2.89 -11.22
CA ASN A 74 -21.72 2.86 -11.62
C ASN A 74 -21.02 1.61 -11.10
N VAL A 75 -20.08 1.08 -11.92
CA VAL A 75 -19.34 -0.15 -11.62
C VAL A 75 -18.15 0.17 -10.73
N LEU A 76 -17.93 -0.65 -9.71
CA LEU A 76 -16.70 -0.66 -8.92
C LEU A 76 -15.70 -1.63 -9.56
N LEU A 77 -14.52 -1.15 -9.91
CA LEU A 77 -13.45 -1.96 -10.46
C LEU A 77 -12.32 -2.10 -9.44
N ASN A 78 -11.91 -3.33 -9.17
CA ASN A 78 -10.67 -3.63 -8.46
C ASN A 78 -9.55 -3.80 -9.48
N VAL A 79 -8.55 -2.93 -9.42
CA VAL A 79 -7.45 -2.87 -10.39
C VAL A 79 -6.12 -3.03 -9.66
N GLY A 80 -5.28 -3.94 -10.15
CA GLY A 80 -3.97 -4.22 -9.56
C GLY A 80 -3.57 -5.68 -9.65
N ALA A 81 -2.74 -6.15 -8.73
CA ALA A 81 -2.36 -7.54 -8.61
C ALA A 81 -3.55 -8.41 -8.18
N LYS A 82 -3.47 -9.73 -8.44
CA LYS A 82 -4.46 -10.66 -7.91
C LYS A 82 -4.39 -10.72 -6.39
N THR A 83 -5.53 -10.67 -5.74
CA THR A 83 -5.68 -10.70 -4.29
C THR A 83 -5.17 -12.02 -3.68
N GLY A 84 -4.34 -11.93 -2.67
CA GLY A 84 -3.82 -13.07 -1.89
C GLY A 84 -4.09 -12.88 -0.39
N ARG A 85 -3.58 -13.81 0.43
CA ARG A 85 -3.71 -13.73 1.90
C ARG A 85 -2.69 -12.81 2.57
N ASP A 86 -1.77 -12.27 1.82
CA ASP A 86 -0.77 -11.33 2.32
C ASP A 86 -1.40 -9.98 2.68
N GLY A 87 -0.80 -9.32 3.67
CA GLY A 87 -1.28 -8.01 4.15
C GLY A 87 -2.50 -8.05 5.07
N ILE A 88 -3.17 -9.21 5.26
CA ILE A 88 -4.24 -9.33 6.26
C ILE A 88 -3.66 -9.09 7.64
N HIS A 89 -4.23 -8.12 8.39
CA HIS A 89 -3.70 -7.62 9.66
C HIS A 89 -2.30 -6.95 9.57
N GLY A 90 -1.86 -6.55 8.38
CA GLY A 90 -0.55 -5.93 8.18
C GLY A 90 -0.34 -4.66 8.99
N ALA A 91 -1.36 -3.82 9.17
CA ALA A 91 -1.28 -2.62 9.99
C ALA A 91 -1.05 -2.93 11.48
N SER A 92 -1.71 -3.96 12.02
CA SER A 92 -1.48 -4.42 13.40
C SER A 92 -0.07 -4.96 13.56
N PHE A 93 0.42 -5.73 12.61
CA PHE A 93 1.78 -6.25 12.59
C PHE A 93 2.83 -5.12 12.53
N ALA A 94 2.61 -4.11 11.69
CA ALA A 94 3.52 -2.98 11.54
C ALA A 94 3.62 -2.11 12.81
N SER A 95 2.62 -2.16 13.69
CA SER A 95 2.58 -1.43 14.95
C SER A 95 3.22 -2.19 16.11
N GLU A 96 3.66 -3.44 15.90
CA GLU A 96 4.27 -4.26 16.93
C GLU A 96 5.80 -4.20 16.88
N GLU A 97 6.43 -4.38 18.03
CA GLU A 97 7.88 -4.49 18.13
C GLU A 97 8.39 -5.77 17.43
N LEU A 98 9.38 -5.61 16.55
CA LEU A 98 9.98 -6.73 15.82
C LEU A 98 10.75 -7.65 16.77
N SER A 99 10.34 -8.91 16.85
CA SER A 99 10.93 -9.96 17.66
C SER A 99 11.15 -11.23 16.84
N GLU A 100 11.81 -12.23 17.40
CA GLU A 100 11.96 -13.55 16.74
C GLU A 100 10.59 -14.19 16.41
N LYS A 101 9.53 -13.89 17.19
CA LYS A 101 8.17 -14.34 16.92
C LYS A 101 7.53 -13.64 15.72
N SER A 102 8.07 -12.51 15.31
CA SER A 102 7.57 -11.76 14.14
C SER A 102 7.79 -12.54 12.83
N GLU A 103 8.76 -13.44 12.79
CA GLU A 103 9.05 -14.27 11.62
C GLU A 103 7.88 -15.23 11.29
N ALA A 104 7.18 -15.73 12.30
CA ALA A 104 5.99 -16.58 12.12
C ALA A 104 4.80 -15.81 11.51
N ARG A 105 4.79 -14.48 11.63
CA ARG A 105 3.75 -13.58 11.09
C ARG A 105 4.15 -12.89 9.79
N ARG A 106 5.24 -13.32 9.18
CA ARG A 106 5.72 -12.81 7.89
C ARG A 106 4.65 -12.78 6.79
N PRO A 107 3.68 -13.73 6.71
CA PRO A 107 2.56 -13.65 5.77
C PRO A 107 1.64 -12.42 5.93
N GLN A 108 1.69 -11.73 7.07
CA GLN A 108 0.95 -10.49 7.30
C GLN A 108 1.60 -9.27 6.61
N VAL A 109 2.84 -9.41 6.15
CA VAL A 109 3.53 -8.36 5.39
C VAL A 109 3.04 -8.37 3.96
N GLN A 110 2.63 -7.22 3.48
CA GLN A 110 2.26 -7.04 2.06
C GLN A 110 3.48 -7.26 1.17
N VAL A 111 3.30 -8.00 0.07
CA VAL A 111 4.34 -8.20 -0.94
C VAL A 111 4.46 -6.94 -1.79
N GLY A 112 5.64 -6.33 -1.82
CA GLY A 112 5.94 -5.21 -2.70
C GLY A 112 6.21 -5.71 -4.13
N ASP A 113 5.43 -5.21 -5.10
CA ASP A 113 5.62 -5.48 -6.52
C ASP A 113 5.71 -4.16 -7.30
N PRO A 114 6.92 -3.56 -7.37
CA PRO A 114 7.10 -2.27 -8.04
C PRO A 114 6.86 -2.32 -9.54
N PHE A 115 6.92 -3.49 -10.18
CA PHE A 115 6.60 -3.62 -11.59
C PHE A 115 5.10 -3.46 -11.83
N THR A 116 4.27 -4.20 -11.09
CA THR A 116 2.81 -4.07 -11.16
C THR A 116 2.37 -2.67 -10.73
N GLU A 117 3.01 -2.10 -9.69
CA GLU A 117 2.77 -0.72 -9.24
C GLU A 117 3.02 0.30 -10.37
N LYS A 118 4.10 0.13 -11.14
CA LYS A 118 4.36 1.00 -12.29
C LYS A 118 3.26 0.93 -13.35
N LEU A 119 2.79 -0.27 -13.68
CA LEU A 119 1.69 -0.45 -14.64
C LEU A 119 0.39 0.17 -14.11
N LEU A 120 0.10 -0.01 -12.83
CA LEU A 120 -1.07 0.55 -12.17
C LEU A 120 -1.03 2.09 -12.17
N LEU A 121 0.13 2.67 -11.88
CA LEU A 121 0.35 4.11 -11.91
C LEU A 121 0.05 4.70 -13.30
N GLU A 122 0.63 4.14 -14.35
CA GLU A 122 0.42 4.59 -15.73
C GLU A 122 -1.05 4.46 -16.16
N ALA A 123 -1.67 3.31 -15.91
CA ALA A 123 -3.08 3.07 -16.22
C ALA A 123 -4.01 4.03 -15.47
N SER A 124 -3.74 4.28 -14.18
CA SER A 124 -4.53 5.20 -13.36
C SER A 124 -4.45 6.63 -13.86
N LEU A 125 -3.26 7.08 -14.24
CA LEU A 125 -3.07 8.42 -14.82
C LEU A 125 -3.82 8.58 -16.14
N GLU A 126 -3.80 7.56 -17.00
CA GLU A 126 -4.53 7.58 -18.26
C GLU A 126 -6.05 7.60 -18.04
N LEU A 127 -6.57 6.80 -17.11
CA LEU A 127 -7.99 6.80 -16.74
C LEU A 127 -8.45 8.13 -16.18
N ILE A 128 -7.65 8.77 -15.33
CA ILE A 128 -7.95 10.08 -14.73
C ILE A 128 -7.98 11.17 -15.81
N THR A 129 -6.97 11.23 -16.66
CA THR A 129 -6.86 12.26 -17.71
C THR A 129 -7.92 12.08 -18.79
N SER A 130 -8.32 10.86 -19.08
CA SER A 130 -9.40 10.54 -20.03
C SER A 130 -10.81 10.78 -19.46
N LYS A 131 -10.93 11.14 -18.18
CA LYS A 131 -12.22 11.37 -17.49
C LYS A 131 -13.17 10.17 -17.55
N LEU A 132 -12.62 8.96 -17.61
CA LEU A 132 -13.42 7.71 -17.68
C LEU A 132 -13.88 7.22 -16.31
N ILE A 133 -13.30 7.74 -15.24
CA ILE A 133 -13.62 7.36 -13.86
C ILE A 133 -14.24 8.54 -13.11
N VAL A 134 -15.13 8.25 -12.17
CA VAL A 134 -15.78 9.24 -11.31
C VAL A 134 -15.09 9.39 -9.95
N ALA A 135 -14.39 8.34 -9.51
CA ALA A 135 -13.65 8.30 -8.25
C ALA A 135 -12.55 7.24 -8.31
N ILE A 136 -11.52 7.41 -7.49
CA ILE A 136 -10.43 6.46 -7.33
C ILE A 136 -9.95 6.48 -5.88
N GLN A 137 -9.62 5.30 -5.35
CA GLN A 137 -9.09 5.13 -4.00
C GLN A 137 -8.07 3.99 -4.02
N ASP A 138 -6.95 4.16 -3.35
CA ASP A 138 -6.04 3.07 -3.07
C ASP A 138 -6.60 2.12 -2.00
N MET A 139 -6.15 0.88 -2.02
CA MET A 139 -6.49 -0.09 -0.98
C MET A 139 -5.51 0.05 0.17
N GLY A 140 -6.00 0.60 1.29
CA GLY A 140 -5.24 0.71 2.53
C GLY A 140 -5.19 -0.59 3.32
N ALA A 141 -4.85 -0.49 4.60
CA ALA A 141 -4.57 -1.61 5.49
C ALA A 141 -5.70 -2.64 5.69
N ALA A 142 -6.94 -2.28 5.41
CA ALA A 142 -8.10 -3.19 5.44
C ALA A 142 -8.65 -3.47 4.03
N GLY A 143 -7.82 -3.37 3.01
CA GLY A 143 -8.10 -3.78 1.64
C GLY A 143 -9.38 -3.18 1.06
N LEU A 144 -10.15 -4.02 0.37
CA LEU A 144 -11.42 -3.63 -0.25
C LEU A 144 -12.46 -3.11 0.75
N THR A 145 -12.43 -3.58 2.00
CA THR A 145 -13.37 -3.11 3.03
C THR A 145 -13.18 -1.62 3.31
N SER A 146 -11.96 -1.17 3.54
CA SER A 146 -11.71 0.25 3.83
C SER A 146 -11.92 1.12 2.60
N SER A 147 -11.34 0.76 1.46
CA SER A 147 -11.42 1.58 0.25
C SER A 147 -12.85 1.77 -0.24
N SER A 148 -13.62 0.69 -0.35
CA SER A 148 -15.01 0.76 -0.83
C SER A 148 -15.93 1.50 0.14
N ALA A 149 -15.81 1.23 1.45
CA ALA A 149 -16.61 1.91 2.47
C ALA A 149 -16.30 3.41 2.55
N GLU A 150 -15.04 3.79 2.47
CA GLU A 150 -14.64 5.19 2.47
C GLU A 150 -15.13 5.95 1.23
N MET A 151 -15.00 5.34 0.05
CA MET A 151 -15.53 5.93 -1.19
C MET A 151 -17.04 6.14 -1.14
N ALA A 152 -17.77 5.13 -0.65
CA ALA A 152 -19.21 5.19 -0.48
C ALA A 152 -19.62 6.26 0.55
N ALA A 153 -18.98 6.28 1.71
CA ALA A 153 -19.27 7.25 2.78
C ALA A 153 -19.02 8.69 2.32
N ARG A 154 -17.89 8.95 1.67
CA ARG A 154 -17.57 10.29 1.11
C ARG A 154 -18.55 10.71 0.03
N GLY A 155 -19.09 9.76 -0.72
CA GLY A 155 -20.07 10.00 -1.78
C GLY A 155 -21.51 10.07 -1.32
N GLY A 156 -21.83 9.61 -0.11
CA GLY A 156 -23.21 9.49 0.39
C GLY A 156 -24.02 8.42 -0.34
N VAL A 157 -23.35 7.34 -0.80
CA VAL A 157 -23.96 6.22 -1.55
C VAL A 157 -23.66 4.90 -0.87
N GLY A 158 -24.38 3.84 -1.27
CA GLY A 158 -24.05 2.47 -0.88
C GLY A 158 -23.10 1.81 -1.89
N VAL A 159 -22.54 0.66 -1.50
CA VAL A 159 -21.74 -0.19 -2.37
C VAL A 159 -22.17 -1.65 -2.17
N GLU A 160 -22.22 -2.39 -3.27
CA GLU A 160 -22.42 -3.84 -3.28
C GLU A 160 -21.22 -4.49 -3.95
N ILE A 161 -20.62 -5.49 -3.30
CA ILE A 161 -19.43 -6.17 -3.79
C ILE A 161 -19.73 -7.67 -3.89
N ASP A 162 -19.60 -8.21 -5.10
CA ASP A 162 -19.54 -9.65 -5.30
C ASP A 162 -18.08 -10.13 -5.18
N THR A 163 -17.74 -10.68 -4.04
CA THR A 163 -16.38 -11.21 -3.77
C THR A 163 -15.99 -12.36 -4.68
N GLY A 164 -16.97 -13.06 -5.29
CA GLY A 164 -16.71 -14.11 -6.26
C GLY A 164 -16.12 -13.62 -7.58
N LEU A 165 -16.24 -12.33 -7.87
CA LEU A 165 -15.67 -11.69 -9.07
C LEU A 165 -14.25 -11.13 -8.84
N VAL A 166 -13.77 -11.09 -7.60
CA VAL A 166 -12.43 -10.59 -7.30
C VAL A 166 -11.39 -11.64 -7.71
N PRO A 167 -10.44 -11.31 -8.60
CA PRO A 167 -9.39 -12.24 -9.01
C PRO A 167 -8.47 -12.58 -7.83
N THR A 168 -8.34 -13.86 -7.50
CA THR A 168 -7.48 -14.33 -6.42
C THR A 168 -6.26 -15.09 -6.91
N ARG A 169 -5.15 -15.03 -6.18
CA ARG A 169 -3.94 -15.84 -6.42
C ARG A 169 -4.11 -17.28 -5.92
N GLU A 170 -4.92 -17.45 -4.90
CA GLU A 170 -5.09 -18.70 -4.16
C GLU A 170 -6.53 -19.19 -4.29
N ALA A 171 -6.68 -20.50 -4.48
CA ALA A 171 -8.00 -21.13 -4.47
C ALA A 171 -8.57 -21.18 -3.03
N GLY A 172 -9.89 -21.09 -2.92
CA GLY A 172 -10.60 -21.29 -1.66
C GLY A 172 -10.44 -20.15 -0.64
N MET A 173 -10.12 -18.96 -1.08
CA MET A 173 -10.18 -17.77 -0.21
C MET A 173 -11.61 -17.51 0.23
N ALA A 174 -11.80 -17.29 1.54
CA ALA A 174 -13.09 -16.91 2.08
C ALA A 174 -13.40 -15.42 1.78
N PRO A 175 -14.67 -15.02 1.70
CA PRO A 175 -15.05 -13.63 1.42
C PRO A 175 -14.37 -12.59 2.33
N TYR A 176 -14.23 -12.88 3.62
CA TYR A 176 -13.59 -11.97 4.56
C TYR A 176 -12.08 -11.81 4.28
N GLU A 177 -11.40 -12.87 3.82
CA GLU A 177 -9.99 -12.81 3.43
C GLU A 177 -9.80 -11.92 2.21
N ILE A 178 -10.69 -12.05 1.23
CA ILE A 178 -10.70 -11.21 0.02
C ILE A 178 -10.91 -9.74 0.38
N LEU A 179 -11.85 -9.46 1.27
CA LEU A 179 -12.18 -8.09 1.67
C LEU A 179 -11.10 -7.42 2.50
N LEU A 180 -10.36 -8.18 3.32
CA LEU A 180 -9.34 -7.65 4.24
C LEU A 180 -7.91 -7.74 3.71
N SER A 181 -7.69 -8.36 2.57
CA SER A 181 -6.37 -8.45 1.96
C SER A 181 -5.84 -7.06 1.60
N GLY A 182 -4.57 -6.81 1.91
CA GLY A 182 -3.87 -5.59 1.53
C GLY A 182 -3.23 -5.64 0.13
N SER A 183 -3.49 -6.71 -0.63
CA SER A 183 -2.89 -6.92 -1.95
C SER A 183 -3.94 -6.99 -3.04
#